data_c63a13b547482d848e8a7ac327b5c1ed
#
_entry.id   c63a13b547482d848e8a7ac327b5c1ed
#
_cell.length_a   1.000
_cell.length_b   1.000
_cell.length_c   1.000
_cell.angle_alpha   90.00
_cell.angle_beta   90.00
_cell.angle_gamma   90.00
#
_symmetry.space_group_name_H-M   'P 1'
#
loop_
_entity.id
_entity.type
_entity.pdbx_description
1 polymer ?
#
loop_
_entity_poly.entity_id
_entity_poly.type
_entity_poly.pdbx_seq_one_letter_code
_entity_poly.pdbx_strand_id
1 'polypeptide(L)'
;MHSILSRVINVIILAIILTYVAAMKMKCGYCTDIPETKYVTTLSTIILVQVLLFAVFPNQARSFIISNKWLVFVLLVINVANMLYLYRFIGKMNESQCRQCSSEWRRTFLYYYSTFVLIIYAINIVMLLAMFPSIFVSFAKHRKH
;
A
#
# COMPACT_ATOMS: atom_id res chain seq x y z
N MET A 1 8.10 15.24 15.91
CA MET A 1 8.97 15.22 14.72
C MET A 1 8.82 13.96 13.87
N HIS A 2 8.84 12.77 14.46
CA HIS A 2 8.68 11.53 13.69
C HIS A 2 7.43 11.46 12.84
N SER A 3 6.29 11.95 13.35
CA SER A 3 5.02 11.89 12.62
C SER A 3 5.00 12.79 11.39
N ILE A 4 5.62 13.97 11.46
CA ILE A 4 5.68 14.91 10.33
C ILE A 4 6.60 14.37 9.24
N LEU A 5 7.77 13.87 9.61
CA LEU A 5 8.72 13.28 8.66
C LEU A 5 8.11 12.07 7.96
N SER A 6 7.42 11.19 8.70
CA SER A 6 6.76 10.02 8.14
C SER A 6 5.67 10.42 7.13
N ARG A 7 4.88 11.45 7.44
CA ARG A 7 3.84 11.96 6.53
C ARG A 7 4.43 12.54 5.26
N VAL A 8 5.50 13.31 5.37
CA VAL A 8 6.18 13.90 4.22
C VAL A 8 6.73 12.80 3.31
N ILE A 9 7.36 11.78 3.89
CA ILE A 9 7.89 10.65 3.15
C ILE A 9 6.76 9.91 2.42
N ASN A 10 5.63 9.67 3.09
CA ASN A 10 4.48 9.00 2.49
C ASN A 10 3.91 9.78 1.31
N VAL A 11 3.80 11.10 1.44
CA VAL A 11 3.31 11.96 0.35
C VAL A 11 4.28 11.92 -0.84
N ILE A 12 5.57 11.97 -0.58
CA ILE A 12 6.60 11.89 -1.63
C ILE A 12 6.52 10.56 -2.37
N ILE A 13 6.40 9.45 -1.64
CA ILE A 13 6.32 8.11 -2.24
C ILE A 13 5.04 7.97 -3.07
N LEU A 14 3.90 8.45 -2.56
CA LEU A 14 2.63 8.42 -3.30
C LEU A 14 2.71 9.26 -4.57
N ALA A 15 3.38 10.43 -4.50
CA ALA A 15 3.61 11.26 -5.67
C ALA A 15 4.47 10.54 -6.70
N ILE A 16 5.51 9.84 -6.26
CA ILE A 16 6.36 9.03 -7.15
C ILE A 16 5.53 7.94 -7.82
N ILE A 17 4.69 7.23 -7.07
CA ILE A 17 3.82 6.18 -7.63
C ILE A 17 2.89 6.75 -8.70
N LEU A 18 2.17 7.81 -8.37
CA LEU A 18 1.18 8.40 -9.27
C LEU A 18 1.81 8.98 -10.52
N THR A 19 2.94 9.70 -10.38
CA THR A 19 3.65 10.27 -11.52
C THR A 19 4.26 9.21 -12.41
N TYR A 20 4.78 8.12 -11.83
CA TYR A 20 5.32 7.01 -12.59
C TYR A 20 4.22 6.32 -13.40
N VAL A 21 3.07 6.02 -12.79
CA VAL A 21 1.95 5.37 -13.48
C VAL A 21 1.45 6.27 -14.62
N ALA A 22 1.31 7.57 -14.38
CA ALA A 22 0.89 8.52 -15.40
C ALA A 22 1.89 8.58 -16.56
N ALA A 23 3.19 8.61 -16.26
CA ALA A 23 4.23 8.62 -17.27
C ALA A 23 4.21 7.33 -18.10
N MET A 24 3.98 6.18 -17.46
CA MET A 24 3.91 4.89 -18.16
C MET A 24 2.67 4.81 -19.06
N LYS A 25 1.55 5.40 -18.67
CA LYS A 25 0.37 5.47 -19.54
C LYS A 25 0.65 6.24 -20.82
N MET A 26 1.53 7.22 -20.78
CA MET A 26 1.92 8.00 -21.95
C MET A 26 3.00 7.29 -22.79
N LYS A 27 3.97 6.67 -22.13
CA LYS A 27 5.11 6.03 -22.80
C LYS A 27 4.84 4.59 -23.25
N CYS A 28 4.10 3.84 -22.42
CA CYS A 28 3.85 2.40 -22.60
C CYS A 28 2.36 2.11 -22.56
N GLY A 29 1.58 2.80 -23.39
CA GLY A 29 0.13 2.68 -23.37
C GLY A 29 -0.37 1.25 -23.47
N TYR A 30 0.24 0.45 -24.31
CA TYR A 30 -0.13 -0.95 -24.49
C TYR A 30 0.24 -1.83 -23.27
N CYS A 31 1.27 -1.45 -22.53
CA CYS A 31 1.70 -2.19 -21.32
C CYS A 31 0.87 -1.82 -20.10
N THR A 32 0.29 -0.62 -20.08
CA THR A 32 -0.51 -0.12 -18.97
C THR A 32 -2.00 -0.45 -19.10
N ASP A 33 -2.39 -1.11 -20.18
CA ASP A 33 -3.78 -1.56 -20.40
C ASP A 33 -4.03 -2.85 -19.64
N ILE A 34 -3.84 -2.79 -18.32
CA ILE A 34 -4.03 -3.90 -17.38
C ILE A 34 -4.82 -3.39 -16.19
N PRO A 35 -5.61 -4.26 -15.52
CA PRO A 35 -6.42 -3.82 -14.37
C PRO A 35 -5.61 -3.27 -13.21
N GLU A 36 -4.37 -3.72 -13.01
CA GLU A 36 -3.50 -3.26 -11.94
C GLU A 36 -3.21 -1.75 -12.03
N THR A 37 -3.10 -1.20 -13.24
CA THR A 37 -2.88 0.24 -13.46
C THR A 37 -4.00 1.07 -12.84
N LYS A 38 -5.24 0.67 -13.09
CA LYS A 38 -6.42 1.34 -12.55
C LYS A 38 -6.49 1.22 -11.03
N TYR A 39 -6.23 0.04 -10.51
CA TYR A 39 -6.27 -0.21 -9.06
C TYR A 39 -5.20 0.58 -8.32
N VAL A 40 -3.96 0.60 -8.84
CA VAL A 40 -2.87 1.37 -8.22
C VAL A 40 -3.19 2.85 -8.22
N THR A 41 -3.69 3.39 -9.33
CA THR A 41 -4.05 4.81 -9.43
C THR A 41 -5.14 5.17 -8.42
N THR A 42 -6.21 4.37 -8.37
CA THR A 42 -7.35 4.63 -7.48
C THR A 42 -6.93 4.52 -6.01
N LEU A 43 -6.27 3.43 -5.63
CA LEU A 43 -5.87 3.19 -4.24
C LEU A 43 -4.84 4.19 -3.77
N SER A 44 -3.87 4.54 -4.61
CA SER A 44 -2.86 5.56 -4.25
C SER A 44 -3.50 6.93 -4.06
N THR A 45 -4.49 7.27 -4.88
CA THR A 45 -5.23 8.53 -4.73
C THR A 45 -6.01 8.55 -3.42
N ILE A 46 -6.69 7.45 -3.07
CA ILE A 46 -7.42 7.33 -1.80
C ILE A 46 -6.47 7.50 -0.62
N ILE A 47 -5.32 6.84 -0.65
CA ILE A 47 -4.32 6.92 0.41
C ILE A 47 -3.76 8.35 0.51
N LEU A 48 -3.51 9.00 -0.62
CA LEU A 48 -3.01 10.37 -0.64
C LEU A 48 -4.01 11.34 0.00
N VAL A 49 -5.29 11.22 -0.36
CA VAL A 49 -6.36 12.03 0.24
C VAL A 49 -6.42 11.78 1.75
N GLN A 50 -6.34 10.52 2.17
CA GLN A 50 -6.32 10.17 3.59
C GLN A 50 -5.16 10.82 4.32
N VAL A 51 -3.94 10.72 3.79
CA VAL A 51 -2.74 11.31 4.41
C VAL A 51 -2.88 12.82 4.52
N LEU A 52 -3.41 13.49 3.48
CA LEU A 52 -3.62 14.93 3.49
C LEU A 52 -4.67 15.34 4.52
N LEU A 53 -5.78 14.59 4.64
CA LEU A 53 -6.80 14.86 5.65
C LEU A 53 -6.25 14.74 7.06
N PHE A 54 -5.44 13.71 7.33
CA PHE A 54 -4.79 13.53 8.63
C PHE A 54 -3.78 14.63 8.93
N ALA A 55 -3.13 15.18 7.89
CA ALA A 55 -2.18 16.28 8.06
C ALA A 55 -2.88 17.60 8.36
N VAL A 56 -4.01 17.89 7.68
CA VAL A 56 -4.74 19.16 7.82
C VAL A 56 -5.63 19.15 9.08
N PHE A 57 -6.26 18.00 9.37
CA PHE A 57 -7.20 17.87 10.49
C PHE A 57 -6.75 16.73 11.44
N PRO A 58 -5.59 16.86 12.13
CA PRO A 58 -5.05 15.76 12.91
C PRO A 58 -5.94 15.36 14.09
N ASN A 59 -6.53 16.33 14.80
CA ASN A 59 -7.35 16.07 15.96
C ASN A 59 -8.69 15.42 15.59
N GLN A 60 -9.33 15.91 14.55
CA GLN A 60 -10.60 15.40 14.06
C GLN A 60 -10.45 14.00 13.47
N ALA A 61 -9.38 13.76 12.71
CA ALA A 61 -9.08 12.46 12.14
C ALA A 61 -8.81 11.43 13.24
N ARG A 62 -8.04 11.81 14.27
CA ARG A 62 -7.74 10.95 15.42
C ARG A 62 -9.01 10.58 16.17
N SER A 63 -9.89 11.55 16.42
CA SER A 63 -11.16 11.32 17.07
C SER A 63 -12.05 10.38 16.27
N PHE A 64 -12.09 10.57 14.94
CA PHE A 64 -12.87 9.72 14.04
C PHE A 64 -12.39 8.28 14.05
N ILE A 65 -11.06 8.07 14.05
CA ILE A 65 -10.48 6.72 14.11
C ILE A 65 -10.78 6.05 15.46
N ILE A 66 -10.67 6.78 16.56
CA ILE A 66 -10.94 6.24 17.88
C ILE A 66 -12.41 5.82 17.99
N SER A 67 -13.34 6.60 17.40
CA SER A 67 -14.76 6.29 17.38
C SER A 67 -15.08 5.10 16.48
N ASN A 68 -14.31 4.90 15.40
CA ASN A 68 -14.56 3.87 14.40
C ASN A 68 -13.33 2.98 14.23
N LYS A 69 -13.13 2.06 15.17
CA LYS A 69 -11.93 1.17 15.19
C LYS A 69 -11.85 0.29 13.94
N TRP A 70 -12.99 -0.10 13.37
CA TRP A 70 -13.04 -0.90 12.14
C TRP A 70 -12.39 -0.18 10.95
N LEU A 71 -12.39 1.16 10.98
CA LEU A 71 -11.80 1.97 9.92
C LEU A 71 -10.29 1.75 9.80
N VAL A 72 -9.59 1.53 10.92
CA VAL A 72 -8.16 1.22 10.93
C VAL A 72 -7.89 -0.06 10.14
N PHE A 73 -8.73 -1.07 10.33
CA PHE A 73 -8.61 -2.33 9.59
C PHE A 73 -8.84 -2.12 8.09
N VAL A 74 -9.87 -1.35 7.72
CA VAL A 74 -10.16 -1.05 6.31
C VAL A 74 -8.99 -0.31 5.66
N LEU A 75 -8.41 0.68 6.36
CA LEU A 75 -7.27 1.43 5.87
C LEU A 75 -6.03 0.54 5.70
N LEU A 76 -5.81 -0.39 6.62
CA LEU A 76 -4.72 -1.36 6.52
C LEU A 76 -4.89 -2.25 5.27
N VAL A 77 -6.10 -2.76 5.03
CA VAL A 77 -6.41 -3.58 3.86
C VAL A 77 -6.15 -2.79 2.57
N ILE A 78 -6.57 -1.52 2.53
CA ILE A 78 -6.35 -0.65 1.36
C ILE A 78 -4.85 -0.47 1.11
N ASN A 79 -4.05 -0.24 2.16
CA ASN A 79 -2.61 -0.07 2.01
C ASN A 79 -1.93 -1.35 1.51
N VAL A 80 -2.29 -2.50 2.07
CA VAL A 80 -1.73 -3.79 1.63
C VAL A 80 -2.11 -4.08 0.18
N ALA A 81 -3.37 -3.86 -0.19
CA ALA A 81 -3.85 -4.06 -1.55
C ALA A 81 -3.11 -3.15 -2.53
N ASN A 82 -2.88 -1.89 -2.16
CA ASN A 82 -2.13 -0.96 -3.01
C ASN A 82 -0.71 -1.46 -3.27
N MET A 83 -0.03 -1.95 -2.23
CA MET A 83 1.32 -2.47 -2.38
C MET A 83 1.36 -3.74 -3.25
N LEU A 84 0.37 -4.63 -3.10
CA LEU A 84 0.27 -5.83 -3.92
C LEU A 84 0.05 -5.49 -5.40
N TYR A 85 -0.87 -4.59 -5.68
CA TYR A 85 -1.14 -4.16 -7.06
C TYR A 85 0.04 -3.40 -7.66
N LEU A 86 0.71 -2.57 -6.86
CA LEU A 86 1.93 -1.88 -7.30
C LEU A 86 3.03 -2.88 -7.65
N TYR A 87 3.24 -3.89 -6.82
CA TYR A 87 4.22 -4.94 -7.09
C TYR A 87 3.90 -5.66 -8.40
N ARG A 88 2.65 -6.02 -8.63
CA ARG A 88 2.21 -6.65 -9.88
C ARG A 88 2.40 -5.73 -11.08
N PHE A 89 2.05 -4.46 -10.93
CA PHE A 89 2.23 -3.45 -11.98
C PHE A 89 3.70 -3.34 -12.39
N ILE A 90 4.60 -3.23 -11.41
CA ILE A 90 6.04 -3.14 -11.67
C ILE A 90 6.55 -4.44 -12.31
N GLY A 91 6.03 -5.59 -11.89
CA GLY A 91 6.36 -6.88 -12.50
C GLY A 91 6.00 -6.92 -13.98
N LYS A 92 4.83 -6.37 -14.35
CA LYS A 92 4.42 -6.24 -15.76
C LYS A 92 5.33 -5.29 -16.53
N MET A 93 5.74 -4.19 -15.91
CA MET A 93 6.67 -3.24 -16.54
C MET A 93 8.07 -3.83 -16.73
N ASN A 94 8.45 -4.82 -15.93
CA ASN A 94 9.73 -5.52 -16.05
C ASN A 94 9.73 -6.60 -17.13
N GLU A 95 8.58 -6.96 -17.70
CA GLU A 95 8.52 -7.94 -18.78
C GLU A 95 9.27 -7.43 -20.01
N SER A 96 9.80 -8.37 -20.82
CA SER A 96 10.66 -8.06 -21.97
C SER A 96 10.02 -7.07 -22.96
N GLN A 97 8.69 -7.13 -23.11
CA GLN A 97 7.95 -6.25 -24.02
C GLN A 97 7.86 -4.81 -23.52
N CYS A 98 7.90 -4.61 -22.20
CA CYS A 98 7.70 -3.31 -21.57
C CYS A 98 8.97 -2.73 -20.96
N ARG A 99 10.07 -3.50 -20.99
CA ARG A 99 11.30 -3.15 -20.28
C ARG A 99 11.95 -1.86 -20.79
N GLN A 100 11.96 -1.66 -22.11
CA GLN A 100 12.62 -0.49 -22.70
C GLN A 100 11.89 0.81 -22.41
N CYS A 101 10.56 0.82 -22.58
CA CYS A 101 9.78 2.04 -22.37
C CYS A 101 9.61 2.38 -20.89
N SER A 102 9.74 1.40 -20.00
CA SER A 102 9.59 1.59 -18.55
C SER A 102 10.92 1.76 -17.82
N SER A 103 12.05 1.76 -18.55
CA SER A 103 13.39 1.85 -17.97
C SER A 103 13.62 3.23 -17.36
N GLU A 104 13.46 3.32 -16.04
CA GLU A 104 13.56 4.54 -15.27
C GLU A 104 13.94 4.20 -13.84
N TRP A 105 14.57 5.16 -13.12
CA TRP A 105 14.97 4.96 -11.73
C TRP A 105 13.75 4.71 -10.83
N ARG A 106 12.60 5.30 -11.17
CA ARG A 106 11.34 5.14 -10.39
C ARG A 106 10.87 3.69 -10.43
N ARG A 107 11.03 3.00 -11.55
CA ARG A 107 10.68 1.57 -11.64
C ARG A 107 11.49 0.75 -10.65
N THR A 108 12.80 0.92 -10.62
CA THR A 108 13.69 0.20 -9.71
C THR A 108 13.38 0.55 -8.25
N PHE A 109 13.20 1.84 -7.97
CA PHE A 109 12.88 2.33 -6.64
C PHE A 109 11.56 1.72 -6.14
N LEU A 110 10.51 1.77 -6.95
CA LEU A 110 9.19 1.27 -6.57
C LEU A 110 9.18 -0.26 -6.43
N TYR A 111 9.96 -0.96 -7.25
CA TYR A 111 10.09 -2.41 -7.12
C TYR A 111 10.66 -2.79 -5.76
N TYR A 112 11.79 -2.18 -5.39
CA TYR A 112 12.40 -2.47 -4.08
C TYR A 112 11.52 -1.98 -2.93
N TYR A 113 10.91 -0.82 -3.07
CA TYR A 113 10.03 -0.27 -2.05
C TYR A 113 8.82 -1.17 -1.80
N SER A 114 8.12 -1.58 -2.84
CA SER A 114 6.93 -2.44 -2.70
C SER A 114 7.31 -3.80 -2.13
N THR A 115 8.42 -4.39 -2.57
CA THR A 115 8.93 -5.66 -2.05
C THR A 115 9.25 -5.54 -0.56
N PHE A 116 9.95 -4.49 -0.17
CA PHE A 116 10.33 -4.24 1.22
C PHE A 116 9.11 -4.08 2.12
N VAL A 117 8.14 -3.27 1.70
CA VAL A 117 6.91 -3.04 2.47
C VAL A 117 6.09 -4.32 2.59
N LEU A 118 5.99 -5.11 1.52
CA LEU A 118 5.26 -6.38 1.55
C LEU A 118 5.93 -7.38 2.51
N ILE A 119 7.27 -7.42 2.55
CA ILE A 119 8.00 -8.26 3.50
C ILE A 119 7.70 -7.83 4.94
N ILE A 120 7.69 -6.51 5.20
CA ILE A 120 7.36 -5.98 6.52
C ILE A 120 5.94 -6.36 6.93
N TYR A 121 4.97 -6.24 6.04
CA TYR A 121 3.59 -6.65 6.32
C TYR A 121 3.50 -8.15 6.59
N ALA A 122 4.21 -8.97 5.82
CA ALA A 122 4.24 -10.42 6.01
C ALA A 122 4.82 -10.78 7.39
N ILE A 123 5.92 -10.15 7.78
CA ILE A 123 6.54 -10.36 9.10
C ILE A 123 5.56 -9.96 10.21
N ASN A 124 4.90 -8.82 10.08
CA ASN A 124 3.92 -8.35 11.06
C ASN A 124 2.74 -9.31 11.20
N ILE A 125 2.25 -9.85 10.09
CA ILE A 125 1.15 -10.82 10.11
C ILE A 125 1.61 -12.11 10.80
N VAL A 126 2.80 -12.62 10.48
CA VAL A 126 3.35 -13.82 11.12
C VAL A 126 3.52 -13.60 12.62
N MET A 127 4.03 -12.44 13.02
CA MET A 127 4.20 -12.10 14.44
C MET A 127 2.84 -12.04 15.17
N LEU A 128 1.83 -11.46 14.54
CA LEU A 128 0.48 -11.42 15.11
C LEU A 128 -0.08 -12.82 15.27
N LEU A 129 0.07 -13.67 14.27
CA LEU A 129 -0.38 -15.07 14.34
C LEU A 129 0.39 -15.85 15.42
N ALA A 130 1.68 -15.57 15.60
CA ALA A 130 2.50 -16.19 16.63
C ALA A 130 2.12 -15.72 18.04
N MET A 131 1.67 -14.46 18.17
CA MET A 131 1.24 -13.91 19.46
C MET A 131 -0.16 -14.38 19.88
N PHE A 132 -0.98 -14.87 18.93
CA PHE A 132 -2.36 -15.26 19.18
C PHE A 132 -2.65 -16.75 19.15
N PRO A 133 -1.66 -17.71 19.29
CA PRO A 133 -2.01 -19.12 19.38
C PRO A 133 -2.86 -19.44 20.61
N SER A 134 -2.68 -18.69 21.70
CA SER A 134 -3.47 -18.83 22.92
C SER A 134 -4.97 -18.52 22.69
N ILE A 135 -5.28 -17.57 21.81
CA ILE A 135 -6.67 -17.23 21.47
C ILE A 135 -7.31 -18.38 20.69
N PHE A 136 -6.61 -18.96 19.73
CA PHE A 136 -7.10 -20.10 18.97
C PHE A 136 -7.34 -21.31 19.87
N VAL A 137 -6.45 -21.57 20.82
CA VAL A 137 -6.60 -22.65 21.80
C VAL A 137 -7.81 -22.39 22.69
N SER A 138 -8.03 -21.15 23.13
CA SER A 138 -9.21 -20.76 23.91
C SER A 138 -10.51 -20.97 23.15
N PHE A 139 -10.54 -20.60 21.87
CA PHE A 139 -11.71 -20.82 21.01
C PHE A 139 -11.99 -22.31 20.83
N ALA A 140 -10.95 -23.12 20.63
CA ALA A 140 -11.10 -24.57 20.49
C ALA A 140 -11.63 -25.20 21.78
N LYS A 141 -11.20 -24.73 22.95
CA LYS A 141 -11.70 -25.18 24.24
C LYS A 141 -13.17 -24.82 24.48
N HIS A 142 -13.58 -23.60 24.09
CA HIS A 142 -14.96 -23.17 24.21
C HIS A 142 -15.90 -23.92 23.27
N ARG A 143 -15.42 -24.39 22.14
CA ARG A 143 -16.22 -25.19 21.21
C ARG A 143 -16.49 -26.61 21.68
N LYS A 144 -15.67 -27.16 22.59
CA LYS A 144 -15.84 -28.51 23.13
C LYS A 144 -16.80 -28.59 24.32
N HIS A 145 -17.23 -27.47 24.84
CA HIS A 145 -18.22 -27.34 25.90
C HIS A 145 -19.50 -26.74 25.39
#